data_709b8418680e6335a0082a131ff76702
#
_entry.id   709b8418680e6335a0082a131ff76702
#
_cell.length_a   1.000
_cell.length_b   1.000
_cell.length_c   1.000
_cell.angle_alpha   90.00
_cell.angle_beta   90.00
_cell.angle_gamma   90.00
#
_symmetry.space_group_name_H-M   'P 1'
#
loop_
_entity.id
_entity.type
_entity.pdbx_description
1 polymer ?
#
loop_
_entity_poly.entity_id
_entity_poly.type
_entity_poly.pdbx_seq_one_letter_code
_entity_poly.pdbx_strand_id
1 'polypeptide(L)'
;MEPAIATAAAYGVETAIEGGVAGYYLSKSTLPLKGHLEHVTTTDTLPRSGHTISVISDRAYIFGGSGTSESESINNNIHELHISTDENTTAVLRSIPAVGDGRDKETNLVPTARNSHSATVARNRIFIFGGSEVPSVKGKPVEEDGRLWIFDPLSSKWSFLNPPPDTTFPFARKDHVSTSSPDGSAIFIHGGLSSDQVCLNDLWVFYLDEGKWTRLPDAPGVPRHQPSITCGQGKLWRFGGSNESVDEKPILHQTIDFIEYPTGGILKDVSEDLAQGRTNSLKSDCEWETWDYTSSNSTEAPPPRHSAALHFITTGNGRDYLLLALGCDDREVFSDIWVYQLPSAPNSSAKLKDIIRDKLPRVESHRGEWSRLLINGIEVGSDEEKGGAWTGRRRLGSSMTGTKQFMIWGGLGPRDETLGDGWRVIIE
;
A
#
# COMPACT_ATOMS: atom_id res chain seq x y z
N MET A 1 9.28 37.83 -15.05
CA MET A 1 8.56 36.80 -15.84
C MET A 1 7.24 36.37 -15.18
N GLU A 2 7.06 36.52 -13.87
CA GLU A 2 5.81 36.17 -13.16
C GLU A 2 4.55 36.95 -13.59
N PRO A 3 4.58 38.25 -13.85
CA PRO A 3 3.32 38.97 -14.20
C PRO A 3 2.75 38.55 -15.57
N ALA A 4 3.58 38.15 -16.52
CA ALA A 4 3.10 37.77 -17.85
C ALA A 4 2.41 36.39 -17.86
N ILE A 5 2.84 35.46 -17.01
CA ILE A 5 2.21 34.12 -16.86
C ILE A 5 0.88 34.24 -16.15
N ALA A 6 0.79 35.09 -15.11
CA ALA A 6 -0.45 35.34 -14.40
C ALA A 6 -1.50 36.04 -15.29
N THR A 7 -1.07 36.96 -16.16
CA THR A 7 -1.97 37.65 -17.09
C THR A 7 -2.44 36.71 -18.22
N ALA A 8 -1.57 35.86 -18.76
CA ALA A 8 -1.95 34.87 -19.76
C ALA A 8 -2.88 33.79 -19.20
N ALA A 9 -2.68 33.37 -17.95
CA ALA A 9 -3.58 32.43 -17.25
C ALA A 9 -4.96 33.09 -16.97
N ALA A 10 -5.00 34.34 -16.58
CA ALA A 10 -6.24 35.07 -16.38
C ALA A 10 -7.02 35.27 -17.70
N TYR A 11 -6.35 35.63 -18.78
CA TYR A 11 -6.96 35.73 -20.11
C TYR A 11 -7.43 34.39 -20.66
N GLY A 12 -6.66 33.31 -20.43
CA GLY A 12 -7.06 31.94 -20.80
C GLY A 12 -8.28 31.47 -20.03
N VAL A 13 -8.44 31.88 -18.78
CA VAL A 13 -9.61 31.57 -17.93
C VAL A 13 -10.84 32.34 -18.35
N GLU A 14 -10.74 33.63 -18.67
CA GLU A 14 -11.87 34.42 -19.16
C GLU A 14 -12.42 33.88 -20.49
N THR A 15 -11.56 33.57 -21.45
CA THR A 15 -11.99 32.97 -22.73
C THR A 15 -12.54 31.55 -22.57
N ALA A 16 -12.08 30.80 -21.56
CA ALA A 16 -12.58 29.46 -21.26
C ALA A 16 -13.91 29.45 -20.52
N ILE A 17 -14.18 30.48 -19.70
CA ILE A 17 -15.48 30.69 -19.04
C ILE A 17 -16.54 31.10 -20.07
N GLU A 18 -16.19 31.90 -21.07
CA GLU A 18 -17.06 32.23 -22.19
C GLU A 18 -17.35 31.02 -23.09
N GLY A 19 -16.43 30.04 -23.17
CA GLY A 19 -16.58 28.81 -23.96
C GLY A 19 -17.44 27.69 -23.35
N GLY A 20 -18.00 27.85 -22.14
CA GLY A 20 -18.91 26.88 -21.48
C GLY A 20 -18.29 25.54 -21.09
N VAL A 21 -17.35 25.00 -21.86
CA VAL A 21 -16.74 23.69 -21.65
C VAL A 21 -15.70 23.70 -20.52
N ALA A 22 -14.87 24.72 -20.46
CA ALA A 22 -13.85 24.81 -19.40
C ALA A 22 -14.45 25.19 -18.05
N GLY A 23 -15.52 26.01 -18.06
CA GLY A 23 -16.33 26.28 -16.85
C GLY A 23 -16.93 25.03 -16.26
N TYR A 24 -17.41 24.10 -17.08
CA TYR A 24 -17.94 22.81 -16.66
C TYR A 24 -16.87 21.93 -15.98
N TYR A 25 -15.66 21.82 -16.54
CA TYR A 25 -14.58 21.03 -15.93
C TYR A 25 -14.04 21.66 -14.63
N LEU A 26 -14.07 22.98 -14.50
CA LEU A 26 -13.66 23.66 -13.28
C LEU A 26 -14.71 23.60 -12.17
N SER A 27 -15.99 23.47 -12.53
CA SER A 27 -17.11 23.37 -11.58
C SER A 27 -17.33 21.95 -11.06
N LYS A 28 -16.74 20.91 -11.65
CA LYS A 28 -16.83 19.54 -11.14
C LYS A 28 -16.15 19.44 -9.78
N SER A 29 -16.88 18.90 -8.81
CA SER A 29 -16.32 18.49 -7.51
C SER A 29 -15.16 17.52 -7.72
N THR A 30 -14.17 17.56 -6.84
CA THR A 30 -13.03 16.64 -6.83
C THR A 30 -13.29 15.41 -5.98
N LEU A 31 -14.31 15.45 -5.13
CA LEU A 31 -14.85 14.35 -4.33
C LEU A 31 -16.39 14.39 -4.41
N PRO A 32 -17.08 13.28 -4.19
CA PRO A 32 -16.53 11.91 -4.11
C PRO A 32 -16.00 11.40 -5.45
N LEU A 33 -14.99 10.53 -5.41
CA LEU A 33 -14.59 9.80 -6.60
C LEU A 33 -15.61 8.71 -6.93
N LYS A 34 -15.66 8.35 -8.20
CA LYS A 34 -16.47 7.25 -8.72
C LYS A 34 -15.59 6.10 -9.16
N GLY A 35 -16.16 4.90 -9.13
CA GLY A 35 -15.47 3.72 -9.59
C GLY A 35 -16.45 2.57 -9.81
N HIS A 36 -15.90 1.42 -10.15
CA HIS A 36 -16.64 0.17 -10.24
C HIS A 36 -15.84 -1.01 -9.70
N LEU A 37 -16.57 -2.05 -9.32
CA LEU A 37 -16.03 -3.29 -8.80
C LEU A 37 -16.21 -4.37 -9.86
N GLU A 38 -15.13 -5.09 -10.16
CA GLU A 38 -15.15 -6.23 -11.06
C GLU A 38 -14.74 -7.48 -10.29
N HIS A 39 -15.60 -8.49 -10.29
CA HIS A 39 -15.28 -9.80 -9.74
C HIS A 39 -14.35 -10.56 -10.68
N VAL A 40 -13.25 -11.06 -10.16
CA VAL A 40 -12.30 -11.87 -10.93
C VAL A 40 -12.75 -13.33 -10.88
N THR A 41 -13.38 -13.78 -11.97
CA THR A 41 -13.81 -15.18 -12.09
C THR A 41 -12.62 -16.07 -12.41
N THR A 42 -12.43 -17.13 -11.62
CA THR A 42 -11.33 -18.10 -11.78
C THR A 42 -11.85 -19.53 -11.96
N THR A 43 -11.02 -20.38 -12.59
CA THR A 43 -11.32 -21.82 -12.76
C THR A 43 -11.37 -22.56 -11.43
N ASP A 44 -10.54 -22.16 -10.50
CA ASP A 44 -10.38 -22.78 -9.18
C ASP A 44 -10.44 -21.72 -8.10
N THR A 45 -10.89 -22.05 -6.92
CA THR A 45 -10.84 -21.17 -5.76
C THR A 45 -9.49 -21.30 -5.07
N LEU A 46 -8.96 -20.19 -4.56
CA LEU A 46 -7.75 -20.18 -3.72
C LEU A 46 -8.03 -19.43 -2.42
N PRO A 47 -8.71 -20.06 -1.44
CA PRO A 47 -8.95 -19.44 -0.16
C PRO A 47 -7.63 -19.21 0.58
N ARG A 48 -7.33 -17.96 0.93
CA ARG A 48 -6.10 -17.57 1.62
C ARG A 48 -6.32 -16.36 2.52
N SER A 49 -5.68 -16.38 3.68
CA SER A 49 -5.57 -15.21 4.58
C SER A 49 -4.12 -15.05 5.05
N GLY A 50 -3.67 -13.82 5.28
CA GLY A 50 -2.28 -13.54 5.63
C GLY A 50 -1.27 -13.86 4.53
N HIS A 51 -1.75 -13.99 3.30
CA HIS A 51 -0.96 -14.10 2.06
C HIS A 51 -0.65 -12.70 1.52
N THR A 52 0.15 -12.66 0.47
CA THR A 52 0.36 -11.45 -0.33
C THR A 52 -0.04 -11.67 -1.78
N ILE A 53 -0.50 -10.61 -2.43
CA ILE A 53 -0.67 -10.54 -3.88
C ILE A 53 0.25 -9.44 -4.43
N SER A 54 0.87 -9.70 -5.56
CA SER A 54 1.72 -8.76 -6.27
C SER A 54 1.33 -8.75 -7.74
N VAL A 55 1.06 -7.58 -8.30
CA VAL A 55 0.70 -7.46 -9.71
C VAL A 55 1.86 -6.86 -10.50
N ILE A 56 2.23 -7.54 -11.59
CA ILE A 56 3.24 -7.08 -12.54
C ILE A 56 2.63 -7.21 -13.93
N SER A 57 2.46 -6.08 -14.61
CA SER A 57 1.80 -5.99 -15.91
C SER A 57 0.36 -6.55 -15.85
N ASP A 58 0.09 -7.63 -16.55
CA ASP A 58 -1.20 -8.30 -16.66
C ASP A 58 -1.32 -9.58 -15.81
N ARG A 59 -0.40 -9.77 -14.84
CA ARG A 59 -0.35 -10.96 -14.01
C ARG A 59 -0.34 -10.64 -12.52
N ALA A 60 -1.15 -11.38 -11.79
CA ALA A 60 -1.13 -11.39 -10.33
C ALA A 60 -0.42 -12.64 -9.82
N TYR A 61 0.39 -12.46 -8.79
CA TYR A 61 1.17 -13.51 -8.13
C TYR A 61 0.80 -13.55 -6.65
N ILE A 62 0.27 -14.69 -6.21
CA ILE A 62 -0.18 -14.90 -4.84
C ILE A 62 0.81 -15.84 -4.16
N PHE A 63 1.31 -15.45 -2.98
CA PHE A 63 2.29 -16.24 -2.22
C PHE A 63 1.86 -16.43 -0.76
N GLY A 64 2.05 -17.64 -0.24
CA GLY A 64 1.87 -17.97 1.17
C GLY A 64 0.43 -17.92 1.66
N GLY A 65 0.29 -17.51 2.91
CA GLY A 65 -1.00 -17.44 3.61
C GLY A 65 -1.44 -18.76 4.23
N SER A 66 -2.60 -18.73 4.86
CA SER A 66 -3.28 -19.89 5.46
C SER A 66 -4.57 -20.18 4.70
N GLY A 67 -4.90 -21.46 4.48
CA GLY A 67 -6.13 -21.92 3.84
C GLY A 67 -7.28 -22.05 4.82
N THR A 68 -8.33 -22.79 4.41
CA THR A 68 -9.57 -22.97 5.17
C THR A 68 -9.45 -23.95 6.35
N SER A 69 -8.44 -24.81 6.35
CA SER A 69 -8.19 -25.79 7.41
C SER A 69 -6.73 -25.85 7.80
N GLU A 70 -6.46 -26.21 9.05
CA GLU A 70 -5.10 -26.44 9.56
C GLU A 70 -4.41 -27.63 8.85
N SER A 71 -5.19 -28.51 8.20
CA SER A 71 -4.69 -29.66 7.45
C SER A 71 -4.30 -29.32 6.00
N GLU A 72 -4.68 -28.16 5.47
CA GLU A 72 -4.16 -27.70 4.19
C GLU A 72 -2.68 -27.35 4.35
N SER A 73 -1.80 -28.20 3.82
CA SER A 73 -0.37 -27.92 3.83
C SER A 73 -0.11 -26.64 3.03
N ILE A 74 0.31 -25.60 3.75
CA ILE A 74 0.84 -24.40 3.12
C ILE A 74 2.08 -24.83 2.37
N ASN A 75 2.09 -24.61 1.07
CA ASN A 75 3.28 -24.81 0.26
C ASN A 75 3.94 -23.46 -0.05
N ASN A 76 5.14 -23.49 -0.56
CA ASN A 76 5.90 -22.32 -0.98
C ASN A 76 5.78 -22.04 -2.48
N ASN A 77 4.75 -22.55 -3.13
CA ASN A 77 4.46 -22.24 -4.52
C ASN A 77 3.97 -20.80 -4.67
N ILE A 78 4.23 -20.22 -5.82
CA ILE A 78 3.55 -19.01 -6.29
C ILE A 78 2.32 -19.43 -7.09
N HIS A 79 1.19 -18.81 -6.81
CA HIS A 79 0.01 -18.95 -7.66
C HIS A 79 -0.09 -17.75 -8.60
N GLU A 80 -0.05 -18.02 -9.88
CA GLU A 80 -0.12 -17.02 -10.95
C GLU A 80 -1.53 -16.96 -11.54
N LEU A 81 -2.02 -15.76 -11.77
CA LEU A 81 -3.29 -15.46 -12.38
C LEU A 81 -3.11 -14.42 -13.48
N HIS A 82 -3.60 -14.68 -14.68
CA HIS A 82 -3.65 -13.69 -15.76
C HIS A 82 -4.85 -12.77 -15.59
N ILE A 83 -4.61 -11.46 -15.49
CA ILE A 83 -5.65 -10.43 -15.33
C ILE A 83 -6.12 -10.02 -16.72
N SER A 84 -7.26 -10.54 -17.16
CA SER A 84 -7.88 -10.12 -18.42
C SER A 84 -8.52 -8.73 -18.28
N THR A 85 -8.51 -7.99 -19.37
CA THR A 85 -9.33 -6.77 -19.51
C THR A 85 -10.75 -7.07 -19.99
N ASP A 86 -11.03 -8.31 -20.39
CA ASP A 86 -12.36 -8.79 -20.78
C ASP A 86 -13.05 -9.39 -19.55
N GLU A 87 -14.11 -8.73 -19.10
CA GLU A 87 -14.91 -9.11 -17.92
C GLU A 87 -15.50 -10.53 -18.00
N ASN A 88 -15.68 -11.06 -19.21
CA ASN A 88 -16.23 -12.40 -19.42
C ASN A 88 -15.17 -13.51 -19.44
N THR A 89 -13.90 -13.16 -19.27
CA THR A 89 -12.82 -14.14 -19.31
C THR A 89 -12.63 -14.78 -17.94
N THR A 90 -12.81 -16.10 -17.87
CA THR A 90 -12.43 -16.89 -16.69
C THR A 90 -10.91 -17.04 -16.64
N ALA A 91 -10.30 -16.54 -15.61
CA ALA A 91 -8.86 -16.58 -15.43
C ALA A 91 -8.42 -17.97 -14.90
N VAL A 92 -7.33 -18.48 -15.45
CA VAL A 92 -6.74 -19.76 -15.02
C VAL A 92 -5.74 -19.50 -13.89
N LEU A 93 -5.94 -20.17 -12.76
CA LEU A 93 -5.02 -20.17 -11.65
C LEU A 93 -3.93 -21.24 -11.88
N ARG A 94 -2.68 -20.80 -12.02
CA ARG A 94 -1.52 -21.67 -12.24
C ARG A 94 -0.65 -21.71 -11.00
N SER A 95 -0.29 -22.92 -10.54
CA SER A 95 0.70 -23.10 -9.45
C SER A 95 2.10 -23.24 -10.03
N ILE A 96 3.02 -22.41 -9.56
CA ILE A 96 4.45 -22.39 -9.95
C ILE A 96 5.24 -22.93 -8.76
N PRO A 97 5.91 -24.09 -8.88
CA PRO A 97 6.76 -24.62 -7.81
C PRO A 97 7.92 -23.69 -7.48
N ALA A 98 8.32 -23.67 -6.22
CA ALA A 98 9.46 -22.89 -5.78
C ALA A 98 10.78 -23.53 -6.27
N VAL A 99 11.49 -22.82 -7.14
CA VAL A 99 12.78 -23.24 -7.70
C VAL A 99 13.78 -22.10 -7.57
N GLY A 100 14.95 -22.36 -7.01
CA GLY A 100 16.05 -21.39 -6.89
C GLY A 100 16.69 -21.07 -8.24
N ASP A 101 17.41 -19.99 -8.31
CA ASP A 101 18.06 -19.52 -9.53
C ASP A 101 19.36 -20.29 -9.85
N GLY A 102 19.80 -21.18 -8.96
CA GLY A 102 20.98 -22.02 -9.12
C GLY A 102 22.32 -21.31 -8.89
N ARG A 103 22.32 -20.09 -8.37
CA ARG A 103 23.54 -19.36 -7.99
C ARG A 103 24.22 -20.01 -6.80
N ASP A 104 23.41 -20.49 -5.87
CA ASP A 104 23.87 -21.34 -4.77
C ASP A 104 23.74 -22.81 -5.19
N LYS A 105 24.82 -23.39 -5.70
CA LYS A 105 24.84 -24.75 -6.25
C LYS A 105 24.60 -25.83 -5.20
N GLU A 106 24.82 -25.53 -3.92
CA GLU A 106 24.74 -26.52 -2.84
C GLU A 106 23.34 -26.64 -2.25
N THR A 107 22.54 -25.59 -2.26
CA THR A 107 21.29 -25.54 -1.46
C THR A 107 20.00 -25.28 -2.24
N ASN A 108 20.09 -24.75 -3.47
CA ASN A 108 18.89 -24.35 -4.24
C ASN A 108 17.84 -23.64 -3.36
N LEU A 109 18.31 -22.67 -2.56
CA LEU A 109 17.52 -22.00 -1.52
C LEU A 109 16.29 -21.30 -2.12
N VAL A 110 15.17 -21.52 -1.47
CA VAL A 110 13.87 -20.89 -1.74
C VAL A 110 13.21 -20.50 -0.42
N PRO A 111 12.31 -19.53 -0.40
CA PRO A 111 11.59 -19.19 0.83
C PRO A 111 10.75 -20.37 1.31
N THR A 112 10.68 -20.56 2.62
CA THR A 112 9.77 -21.53 3.23
C THR A 112 8.31 -21.07 3.07
N ALA A 113 7.37 -22.01 3.18
CA ALA A 113 5.95 -21.69 3.27
C ALA A 113 5.68 -20.82 4.49
N ARG A 114 4.96 -19.71 4.31
CA ARG A 114 4.78 -18.70 5.36
C ARG A 114 3.49 -17.91 5.24
N ASN A 115 3.06 -17.32 6.33
CA ASN A 115 1.99 -16.35 6.37
C ASN A 115 2.44 -15.06 7.09
N SER A 116 1.61 -14.01 7.05
CA SER A 116 1.89 -12.73 7.73
C SER A 116 3.24 -12.09 7.35
N HIS A 117 3.78 -12.46 6.21
CA HIS A 117 4.92 -11.82 5.57
C HIS A 117 4.43 -10.58 4.80
N SER A 118 5.35 -9.76 4.36
CA SER A 118 5.06 -8.69 3.42
C SER A 118 5.67 -8.96 2.05
N ALA A 119 5.04 -8.44 1.00
CA ALA A 119 5.57 -8.43 -0.35
C ALA A 119 5.38 -7.08 -1.02
N THR A 120 6.34 -6.69 -1.84
CA THR A 120 6.24 -5.48 -2.66
C THR A 120 6.89 -5.70 -4.03
N VAL A 121 6.41 -4.95 -5.02
CA VAL A 121 6.95 -5.00 -6.38
C VAL A 121 7.94 -3.85 -6.57
N ALA A 122 9.14 -4.17 -7.00
CA ALA A 122 10.13 -3.20 -7.45
C ALA A 122 10.88 -3.77 -8.69
N ARG A 123 11.16 -2.94 -9.69
CA ARG A 123 11.90 -3.32 -10.90
C ARG A 123 11.38 -4.62 -11.56
N ASN A 124 10.05 -4.77 -11.63
CA ASN A 124 9.36 -5.95 -12.19
C ASN A 124 9.73 -7.28 -11.49
N ARG A 125 10.07 -7.24 -10.21
CA ARG A 125 10.30 -8.40 -9.33
C ARG A 125 9.51 -8.26 -8.05
N ILE A 126 9.23 -9.39 -7.42
CA ILE A 126 8.52 -9.45 -6.15
C ILE A 126 9.54 -9.66 -5.05
N PHE A 127 9.55 -8.77 -4.06
CA PHE A 127 10.41 -8.84 -2.89
C PHE A 127 9.58 -9.25 -1.67
N ILE A 128 10.02 -10.26 -0.94
CA ILE A 128 9.33 -10.81 0.23
C ILE A 128 10.23 -10.72 1.45
N PHE A 129 9.65 -10.31 2.57
CA PHE A 129 10.34 -10.22 3.86
C PHE A 129 9.53 -10.84 4.99
N GLY A 130 10.23 -11.51 5.92
CA GLY A 130 9.70 -11.98 7.20
C GLY A 130 8.51 -12.94 7.10
N GLY A 131 7.58 -12.81 8.02
CA GLY A 131 6.45 -13.72 8.17
C GLY A 131 6.73 -14.85 9.17
N SER A 132 5.84 -15.83 9.23
CA SER A 132 5.90 -16.98 10.12
C SER A 132 5.69 -18.28 9.33
N GLU A 133 6.51 -19.31 9.57
CA GLU A 133 6.37 -20.62 8.91
C GLU A 133 5.16 -21.42 9.39
N VAL A 134 4.70 -21.18 10.61
CA VAL A 134 3.61 -21.96 11.19
C VAL A 134 2.28 -21.27 10.87
N PRO A 135 1.26 -22.00 10.38
CA PRO A 135 -0.06 -21.41 10.11
C PRO A 135 -0.73 -20.79 11.33
N SER A 136 -0.23 -21.07 12.52
CA SER A 136 -0.72 -20.53 13.78
C SER A 136 -0.46 -19.03 13.90
N VAL A 137 -1.49 -18.27 14.31
CA VAL A 137 -1.38 -16.84 14.65
C VAL A 137 -0.30 -16.57 15.71
N LYS A 138 0.04 -17.56 16.54
CA LYS A 138 1.11 -17.51 17.55
C LYS A 138 2.47 -18.00 17.06
N GLY A 139 2.63 -18.34 15.77
CA GLY A 139 3.91 -18.75 15.19
C GLY A 139 4.98 -17.68 15.35
N LYS A 140 6.21 -18.08 15.64
CA LYS A 140 7.34 -17.15 15.68
C LYS A 140 7.69 -16.67 14.27
N PRO A 141 8.14 -15.44 14.12
CA PRO A 141 8.72 -14.97 12.87
C PRO A 141 9.90 -15.84 12.44
N VAL A 142 10.08 -15.94 11.11
CA VAL A 142 11.22 -16.65 10.51
C VAL A 142 12.49 -15.83 10.69
N GLU A 143 13.53 -16.45 11.26
CA GLU A 143 14.85 -15.84 11.41
C GLU A 143 15.66 -16.00 10.12
N GLU A 144 15.89 -14.90 9.42
CA GLU A 144 16.58 -14.88 8.11
C GLU A 144 17.61 -13.74 8.01
N ASP A 145 18.07 -13.20 9.14
CA ASP A 145 19.13 -12.18 9.24
C ASP A 145 18.96 -11.01 8.25
N GLY A 146 17.75 -10.48 8.16
CA GLY A 146 17.45 -9.35 7.28
C GLY A 146 17.39 -9.67 5.78
N ARG A 147 17.33 -10.97 5.42
CA ARG A 147 17.23 -11.43 4.02
C ARG A 147 15.99 -10.90 3.32
N LEU A 148 16.17 -10.44 2.09
CA LEU A 148 15.08 -10.19 1.13
C LEU A 148 15.04 -11.34 0.10
N TRP A 149 13.93 -12.04 0.04
CA TRP A 149 13.65 -12.99 -1.04
C TRP A 149 13.16 -12.26 -2.28
N ILE A 150 13.53 -12.75 -3.45
CA ILE A 150 13.21 -12.19 -4.75
C ILE A 150 12.63 -13.27 -5.64
N PHE A 151 11.40 -13.08 -6.10
CA PHE A 151 10.84 -13.86 -7.18
C PHE A 151 10.94 -13.07 -8.49
N ASP A 152 11.51 -13.69 -9.51
CA ASP A 152 11.60 -13.15 -10.86
C ASP A 152 10.54 -13.82 -11.75
N PRO A 153 9.46 -13.10 -12.13
CA PRO A 153 8.39 -13.64 -12.95
C PRO A 153 8.84 -14.10 -14.34
N LEU A 154 9.87 -13.50 -14.92
CA LEU A 154 10.35 -13.85 -16.26
C LEU A 154 11.00 -15.24 -16.27
N SER A 155 11.77 -15.55 -15.24
CA SER A 155 12.43 -16.87 -15.12
C SER A 155 11.62 -17.86 -14.30
N SER A 156 10.61 -17.41 -13.55
CA SER A 156 9.87 -18.16 -12.52
C SER A 156 10.81 -18.76 -11.45
N LYS A 157 11.83 -18.01 -11.07
CA LYS A 157 12.84 -18.48 -10.11
C LYS A 157 12.99 -17.56 -8.92
N TRP A 158 13.43 -18.16 -7.80
CA TRP A 158 13.78 -17.48 -6.58
C TRP A 158 15.25 -17.17 -6.49
N SER A 159 15.55 -16.02 -5.95
CA SER A 159 16.87 -15.60 -5.49
C SER A 159 16.70 -14.80 -4.19
N PHE A 160 17.80 -14.32 -3.62
CA PHE A 160 17.76 -13.52 -2.41
C PHE A 160 18.89 -12.50 -2.35
N LEU A 161 18.70 -11.50 -1.49
CA LEU A 161 19.73 -10.56 -1.06
C LEU A 161 19.92 -10.70 0.44
N ASN A 162 21.15 -10.94 0.87
CA ASN A 162 21.53 -10.85 2.28
C ASN A 162 22.14 -9.47 2.53
N PRO A 163 21.91 -8.88 3.71
CA PRO A 163 22.64 -7.68 4.11
C PRO A 163 24.16 -7.96 4.11
N PRO A 164 25.00 -6.95 3.82
CA PRO A 164 26.44 -7.09 3.98
C PRO A 164 26.82 -7.46 5.43
N PRO A 165 27.93 -8.19 5.65
CA PRO A 165 28.43 -8.48 6.99
C PRO A 165 28.60 -7.17 7.80
N ASP A 166 28.40 -7.28 9.10
CA ASP A 166 28.57 -6.17 10.08
C ASP A 166 27.64 -4.94 9.84
N THR A 167 26.56 -5.11 9.08
CA THR A 167 25.53 -4.09 8.91
C THR A 167 24.30 -4.38 9.77
N THR A 168 23.58 -3.31 10.14
CA THR A 168 22.31 -3.45 10.85
C THR A 168 21.18 -3.77 9.87
N PHE A 169 20.22 -4.55 10.31
CA PHE A 169 19.04 -4.94 9.53
C PHE A 169 17.80 -5.08 10.42
N PRO A 170 16.58 -5.07 9.85
CA PRO A 170 15.36 -5.25 10.62
C PRO A 170 15.30 -6.66 11.22
N PHE A 171 14.94 -6.75 12.51
CA PHE A 171 14.72 -8.03 13.18
C PHE A 171 13.63 -8.84 12.49
N ALA A 172 13.66 -10.17 12.70
CA ALA A 172 12.59 -11.07 12.29
C ALA A 172 11.23 -10.60 12.83
N ARG A 173 10.24 -10.55 11.96
CA ARG A 173 8.92 -10.00 12.25
C ARG A 173 7.82 -10.58 11.38
N LYS A 174 6.61 -10.54 11.91
CA LYS A 174 5.37 -10.86 11.19
C LYS A 174 4.36 -9.71 11.34
N ASP A 175 3.27 -9.74 10.56
CA ASP A 175 2.22 -8.73 10.59
C ASP A 175 2.74 -7.29 10.45
N HIS A 176 3.91 -7.15 9.81
CA HIS A 176 4.49 -5.91 9.35
C HIS A 176 4.02 -5.62 7.92
N VAL A 177 4.34 -4.44 7.43
CA VAL A 177 3.99 -4.02 6.07
C VAL A 177 5.21 -3.58 5.29
N SER A 178 5.14 -3.72 3.97
CA SER A 178 6.15 -3.22 3.05
C SER A 178 5.55 -2.47 1.87
N THR A 179 6.32 -1.54 1.33
CA THR A 179 6.03 -0.85 0.07
C THR A 179 7.33 -0.48 -0.63
N SER A 180 7.28 -0.16 -1.91
CA SER A 180 8.43 0.33 -2.67
C SER A 180 8.28 1.81 -3.00
N SER A 181 9.41 2.49 -3.21
CA SER A 181 9.40 3.80 -3.85
C SER A 181 8.85 3.69 -5.30
N PRO A 182 8.18 4.74 -5.82
CA PRO A 182 7.59 4.70 -7.16
C PRO A 182 8.60 4.43 -8.29
N ASP A 183 9.86 4.79 -8.11
CA ASP A 183 10.96 4.51 -9.04
C ASP A 183 11.55 3.10 -8.89
N GLY A 184 11.10 2.35 -7.88
CA GLY A 184 11.57 1.00 -7.56
C GLY A 184 13.01 0.95 -7.07
N SER A 185 13.59 2.04 -6.56
CA SER A 185 14.96 2.07 -6.04
C SER A 185 15.07 1.65 -4.58
N ALA A 186 13.98 1.74 -3.83
CA ALA A 186 13.94 1.49 -2.39
C ALA A 186 12.73 0.63 -1.97
N ILE A 187 12.95 -0.20 -0.95
CA ILE A 187 11.89 -1.01 -0.30
C ILE A 187 11.83 -0.61 1.17
N PHE A 188 10.63 -0.27 1.64
CA PHE A 188 10.37 0.11 3.01
C PHE A 188 9.70 -1.03 3.77
N ILE A 189 10.08 -1.21 5.05
CA ILE A 189 9.47 -2.14 6.00
C ILE A 189 9.15 -1.39 7.28
N HIS A 190 7.93 -1.56 7.78
CA HIS A 190 7.48 -0.84 8.98
C HIS A 190 6.66 -1.72 9.92
N GLY A 191 6.94 -1.59 11.22
CA GLY A 191 6.13 -2.14 12.29
C GLY A 191 6.09 -3.67 12.36
N GLY A 192 4.99 -4.22 12.84
CA GLY A 192 4.77 -5.65 13.01
C GLY A 192 5.05 -6.15 14.42
N LEU A 193 5.12 -7.48 14.56
CA LEU A 193 5.38 -8.20 15.80
C LEU A 193 6.74 -8.89 15.74
N SER A 194 7.54 -8.70 16.77
CA SER A 194 8.83 -9.40 16.97
C SER A 194 8.62 -10.86 17.37
N SER A 195 9.74 -11.60 17.54
CA SER A 195 9.73 -12.98 18.08
C SER A 195 9.16 -13.06 19.49
N ASP A 196 9.27 -11.98 20.28
CA ASP A 196 8.72 -11.86 21.63
C ASP A 196 7.28 -11.30 21.64
N GLN A 197 6.62 -11.22 20.50
CA GLN A 197 5.28 -10.68 20.31
C GLN A 197 5.15 -9.21 20.74
N VAL A 198 6.24 -8.45 20.66
CA VAL A 198 6.26 -7.00 20.92
C VAL A 198 5.99 -6.25 19.63
N CYS A 199 5.05 -5.30 19.68
CA CYS A 199 4.80 -4.38 18.56
C CYS A 199 6.01 -3.50 18.29
N LEU A 200 6.28 -3.25 17.02
CA LEU A 200 7.39 -2.46 16.53
C LEU A 200 6.89 -1.15 15.90
N ASN A 201 7.68 -0.08 15.99
CA ASN A 201 7.41 1.20 15.33
C ASN A 201 8.56 1.68 14.44
N ASP A 202 9.60 0.84 14.31
CA ASP A 202 10.76 1.12 13.47
C ASP A 202 10.39 1.19 11.98
N LEU A 203 11.13 2.02 11.27
CA LEU A 203 11.06 2.11 9.81
C LEU A 203 12.44 1.79 9.24
N TRP A 204 12.46 0.86 8.31
CA TRP A 204 13.64 0.45 7.59
C TRP A 204 13.48 0.65 6.09
N VAL A 205 14.56 1.02 5.43
CA VAL A 205 14.64 1.10 3.98
C VAL A 205 15.79 0.24 3.47
N PHE A 206 15.52 -0.56 2.44
CA PHE A 206 16.54 -1.27 1.67
C PHE A 206 16.74 -0.57 0.35
N TYR A 207 17.92 0.01 0.14
CA TYR A 207 18.29 0.60 -1.14
C TYR A 207 18.83 -0.47 -2.08
N LEU A 208 18.12 -0.74 -3.17
CA LEU A 208 18.42 -1.85 -4.08
C LEU A 208 19.77 -1.73 -4.78
N ASP A 209 20.22 -0.50 -5.06
CA ASP A 209 21.50 -0.23 -5.71
C ASP A 209 22.69 -0.34 -4.74
N GLU A 210 22.45 -0.09 -3.46
CA GLU A 210 23.47 -0.20 -2.42
C GLU A 210 23.50 -1.58 -1.77
N GLY A 211 22.41 -2.35 -1.88
CA GLY A 211 22.31 -3.69 -1.31
C GLY A 211 22.33 -3.73 0.22
N LYS A 212 21.88 -2.65 0.89
CA LYS A 212 21.92 -2.54 2.35
C LYS A 212 20.66 -1.96 2.97
N TRP A 213 20.42 -2.32 4.23
CA TRP A 213 19.40 -1.73 5.07
C TRP A 213 19.88 -0.41 5.69
N THR A 214 18.99 0.53 5.83
CA THR A 214 19.17 1.77 6.60
C THR A 214 17.95 1.98 7.50
N ARG A 215 18.16 2.24 8.78
CA ARG A 215 17.08 2.59 9.69
C ARG A 215 16.76 4.07 9.56
N LEU A 216 15.49 4.38 9.34
CA LEU A 216 14.95 5.73 9.35
C LEU A 216 14.35 6.04 10.73
N PRO A 217 13.97 7.31 11.02
CA PRO A 217 13.32 7.66 12.26
C PRO A 217 12.10 6.78 12.55
N ASP A 218 11.95 6.39 13.81
CA ASP A 218 10.81 5.61 14.27
C ASP A 218 9.52 6.41 14.10
N ALA A 219 8.46 5.71 13.72
CA ALA A 219 7.17 6.34 13.47
C ALA A 219 6.52 6.84 14.77
N PRO A 220 5.75 7.95 14.73
CA PRO A 220 5.15 8.56 15.90
C PRO A 220 4.09 7.68 16.55
N GLY A 221 3.82 7.97 17.82
CA GLY A 221 2.82 7.26 18.62
C GLY A 221 3.29 5.90 19.10
N VAL A 222 2.34 5.05 19.47
CA VAL A 222 2.64 3.71 19.99
C VAL A 222 3.05 2.75 18.84
N PRO A 223 3.91 1.76 19.14
CA PRO A 223 4.24 0.69 18.21
C PRO A 223 2.99 -0.06 17.74
N ARG A 224 2.97 -0.54 16.49
CA ARG A 224 1.78 -1.17 15.90
C ARG A 224 2.12 -2.29 14.93
N HIS A 225 1.22 -3.27 14.92
CA HIS A 225 1.21 -4.30 13.88
C HIS A 225 0.03 -4.08 12.92
N GLN A 226 0.13 -4.65 11.72
CA GLN A 226 -0.87 -4.54 10.65
C GLN A 226 -1.30 -3.08 10.35
N PRO A 227 -0.38 -2.08 10.37
CA PRO A 227 -0.68 -0.78 9.81
C PRO A 227 -0.81 -0.90 8.29
N SER A 228 -1.13 0.20 7.63
CA SER A 228 -1.10 0.29 6.16
C SER A 228 -0.12 1.37 5.75
N ILE A 229 0.73 1.10 4.74
CA ILE A 229 1.67 2.08 4.18
C ILE A 229 1.62 2.12 2.67
N THR A 230 1.94 3.27 2.10
CA THR A 230 2.11 3.45 0.66
C THR A 230 3.08 4.59 0.36
N CYS A 231 3.71 4.60 -0.81
CA CYS A 231 4.58 5.68 -1.26
C CYS A 231 3.93 6.53 -2.34
N GLY A 232 4.12 7.84 -2.27
CA GLY A 232 3.70 8.79 -3.29
C GLY A 232 4.05 10.22 -2.91
N GLN A 233 4.21 11.11 -3.89
CA GLN A 233 4.67 12.50 -3.71
C GLN A 233 6.00 12.64 -2.96
N GLY A 234 6.93 11.69 -3.09
CA GLY A 234 8.20 11.70 -2.34
C GLY A 234 8.05 11.37 -0.84
N LYS A 235 6.90 10.86 -0.43
CA LYS A 235 6.56 10.56 0.97
C LYS A 235 6.16 9.11 1.14
N LEU A 236 6.49 8.56 2.29
CA LEU A 236 5.89 7.34 2.83
C LEU A 236 4.70 7.74 3.71
N TRP A 237 3.54 7.24 3.38
CA TRP A 237 2.27 7.48 4.08
C TRP A 237 1.93 6.28 4.94
N ARG A 238 1.41 6.50 6.15
CA ARG A 238 0.95 5.45 7.06
C ARG A 238 -0.45 5.77 7.59
N PHE A 239 -1.28 4.73 7.69
CA PHE A 239 -2.59 4.79 8.31
C PHE A 239 -2.86 3.56 9.19
N GLY A 240 -3.58 3.74 10.28
CA GLY A 240 -4.14 2.65 11.08
C GLY A 240 -3.10 1.79 11.80
N GLY A 241 -3.45 0.52 11.96
CA GLY A 241 -2.72 -0.46 12.75
C GLY A 241 -3.26 -0.63 14.16
N SER A 242 -2.87 -1.72 14.81
CA SER A 242 -3.26 -2.08 16.17
C SER A 242 -2.05 -2.20 17.09
N ASN A 243 -2.21 -1.79 18.33
CA ASN A 243 -1.28 -2.04 19.42
C ASN A 243 -1.90 -3.04 20.41
N GLU A 244 -2.30 -4.19 19.92
CA GLU A 244 -2.83 -5.23 20.77
C GLU A 244 -1.70 -5.89 21.55
N SER A 245 -1.63 -5.68 22.85
CA SER A 245 -0.89 -6.54 23.78
C SER A 245 -1.84 -7.57 24.35
N VAL A 246 -1.30 -8.72 24.79
CA VAL A 246 -2.09 -9.90 25.23
C VAL A 246 -3.11 -9.59 26.31
N ASP A 247 -2.97 -8.48 27.04
CA ASP A 247 -3.76 -8.12 28.23
C ASP A 247 -4.50 -6.77 28.14
N GLU A 248 -4.39 -6.02 27.02
CA GLU A 248 -4.99 -4.69 26.89
C GLU A 248 -5.93 -4.62 25.68
N LYS A 249 -6.95 -3.74 25.77
CA LYS A 249 -7.80 -3.46 24.62
C LYS A 249 -6.98 -2.87 23.47
N PRO A 250 -7.22 -3.29 22.22
CA PRO A 250 -6.50 -2.76 21.09
C PRO A 250 -6.68 -1.25 20.97
N ILE A 251 -5.56 -0.53 20.87
CA ILE A 251 -5.56 0.88 20.55
C ILE A 251 -5.48 0.98 19.03
N LEU A 252 -6.55 1.42 18.41
CA LEU A 252 -6.61 1.66 16.97
C LEU A 252 -6.33 3.13 16.67
N HIS A 253 -5.69 3.39 15.55
CA HIS A 253 -5.23 4.71 15.17
C HIS A 253 -6.00 5.29 14.00
N GLN A 254 -6.25 6.59 14.08
CA GLN A 254 -7.05 7.38 13.11
C GLN A 254 -6.24 8.48 12.43
N THR A 255 -4.93 8.55 12.62
CA THR A 255 -4.07 9.57 12.03
C THR A 255 -3.54 9.15 10.67
N ILE A 256 -3.28 10.13 9.81
CA ILE A 256 -2.42 9.96 8.64
C ILE A 256 -1.04 10.47 9.05
N ASP A 257 -0.08 9.57 9.11
CA ASP A 257 1.30 9.94 9.37
C ASP A 257 2.11 9.84 8.06
N PHE A 258 3.09 10.70 7.88
CA PHE A 258 3.98 10.61 6.73
C PHE A 258 5.39 11.09 7.05
N ILE A 259 6.35 10.61 6.27
CA ILE A 259 7.74 11.02 6.31
C ILE A 259 8.25 11.22 4.89
N GLU A 260 8.98 12.30 4.64
CA GLU A 260 9.78 12.43 3.42
C GLU A 260 11.00 11.54 3.50
N TYR A 261 11.28 10.78 2.46
CA TYR A 261 12.42 9.88 2.44
C TYR A 261 13.47 10.33 1.41
N PRO A 262 14.77 10.12 1.71
CA PRO A 262 15.81 10.47 0.77
C PRO A 262 15.70 9.60 -0.49
N THR A 263 15.67 10.22 -1.66
CA THR A 263 15.84 9.52 -2.94
C THR A 263 17.32 9.25 -3.20
N GLY A 264 17.66 8.09 -3.74
CA GLY A 264 19.02 7.50 -3.78
C GLY A 264 20.19 8.31 -4.35
N GLY A 265 20.02 9.62 -4.64
CA GLY A 265 21.11 10.53 -4.99
C GLY A 265 21.68 11.32 -3.80
N ILE A 266 20.90 11.50 -2.73
CA ILE A 266 21.25 12.35 -1.59
C ILE A 266 22.17 11.61 -0.60
N LEU A 267 22.11 10.27 -0.55
CA LEU A 267 22.96 9.50 0.35
C LEU A 267 24.45 9.45 -0.07
N LYS A 268 24.78 9.74 -1.33
CA LYS A 268 26.19 9.87 -1.73
C LYS A 268 26.84 11.10 -1.10
N ASP A 269 26.12 12.21 -1.06
CA ASP A 269 26.60 13.45 -0.39
C ASP A 269 26.73 13.25 1.14
N VAL A 270 25.80 12.46 1.72
CA VAL A 270 25.78 12.14 3.15
C VAL A 270 26.97 11.27 3.59
N SER A 271 27.32 10.25 2.79
CA SER A 271 28.47 9.40 3.11
C SER A 271 29.81 10.15 2.96
N GLU A 272 29.91 11.09 2.03
CA GLU A 272 31.07 11.96 1.89
C GLU A 272 31.16 13.02 3.01
N ASP A 273 30.04 13.59 3.45
CA ASP A 273 29.99 14.54 4.57
C ASP A 273 30.32 13.89 5.92
N LEU A 274 29.85 12.66 6.17
CA LEU A 274 30.23 11.87 7.35
C LEU A 274 31.71 11.51 7.33
N ALA A 275 32.27 11.11 6.17
CA ALA A 275 33.68 10.85 6.01
C ALA A 275 34.56 12.10 6.21
N GLN A 276 34.00 13.30 6.01
CA GLN A 276 34.68 14.59 6.21
C GLN A 276 34.36 15.24 7.56
N GLY A 277 33.66 14.54 8.46
CA GLY A 277 33.33 15.04 9.82
C GLY A 277 32.31 16.19 9.84
N ARG A 278 31.54 16.39 8.79
CA ARG A 278 30.49 17.42 8.72
C ARG A 278 29.16 16.84 9.20
N THR A 279 28.86 17.01 10.48
CA THR A 279 27.65 16.45 11.13
C THR A 279 26.40 17.32 11.02
N ASN A 280 26.47 18.46 10.34
CA ASN A 280 25.43 19.50 10.47
C ASN A 280 24.31 19.48 9.41
N SER A 281 24.36 18.66 8.37
CA SER A 281 23.32 18.71 7.32
C SER A 281 22.28 17.57 7.35
N LEU A 282 22.46 16.57 8.20
CA LEU A 282 21.65 15.32 8.17
C LEU A 282 20.50 15.24 9.17
N LYS A 283 20.36 16.22 10.04
CA LYS A 283 19.34 16.15 11.12
C LYS A 283 18.02 16.84 10.83
N SER A 284 17.86 17.56 9.71
CA SER A 284 16.68 18.42 9.53
C SER A 284 15.56 17.89 8.62
N ASP A 285 15.80 16.87 7.79
CA ASP A 285 14.88 16.65 6.65
C ASP A 285 14.08 15.34 6.64
N CYS A 286 14.30 14.43 7.60
CA CYS A 286 13.53 13.18 7.73
C CYS A 286 12.80 13.14 9.07
N GLU A 287 11.77 13.94 9.23
CA GLU A 287 10.90 13.90 10.39
C GLU A 287 9.50 13.44 9.99
N TRP A 288 8.86 12.69 10.89
CA TRP A 288 7.49 12.30 10.71
C TRP A 288 6.57 13.48 10.99
N GLU A 289 5.59 13.67 10.14
CA GLU A 289 4.45 14.55 10.35
C GLU A 289 3.17 13.73 10.56
N THR A 290 2.28 14.24 11.41
CA THR A 290 0.98 13.64 11.69
C THR A 290 -0.13 14.61 11.31
N TRP A 291 -1.05 14.18 10.47
CA TRP A 291 -2.26 14.92 10.17
C TRP A 291 -3.44 14.35 10.95
N ASP A 292 -3.98 15.16 11.84
CA ASP A 292 -5.22 14.88 12.54
C ASP A 292 -6.38 15.47 11.73
N TYR A 293 -7.05 14.62 10.96
CA TYR A 293 -8.21 15.01 10.16
C TYR A 293 -9.51 14.98 10.95
N THR A 294 -9.53 14.49 12.19
CA THR A 294 -10.73 14.48 13.06
C THR A 294 -11.09 15.86 13.53
N SER A 295 -10.16 16.80 13.53
CA SER A 295 -10.36 18.21 13.86
C SER A 295 -10.89 19.06 12.70
N SER A 296 -10.93 18.52 11.47
CA SER A 296 -11.56 19.21 10.33
C SER A 296 -13.09 19.17 10.44
N ASN A 297 -13.76 20.20 9.96
CA ASN A 297 -15.24 20.28 9.92
C ASN A 297 -15.89 19.24 8.98
N SER A 298 -15.12 18.31 8.44
CA SER A 298 -15.65 17.24 7.59
C SER A 298 -16.39 16.22 8.45
N THR A 299 -17.64 15.99 8.12
CA THR A 299 -18.57 15.17 8.88
C THR A 299 -18.30 13.67 8.75
N GLU A 300 -17.44 13.24 7.83
CA GLU A 300 -17.18 11.84 7.54
C GLU A 300 -15.69 11.54 7.42
N ALA A 301 -15.25 10.52 8.15
CA ALA A 301 -13.91 9.97 8.10
C ALA A 301 -13.94 8.46 8.36
N PRO A 302 -12.97 7.68 7.83
CA PRO A 302 -12.91 6.26 8.10
C PRO A 302 -12.72 5.99 9.60
N PRO A 303 -13.43 5.00 10.18
CA PRO A 303 -13.16 4.58 11.54
C PRO A 303 -11.73 4.03 11.66
N PRO A 304 -11.15 4.05 12.89
CA PRO A 304 -9.85 3.45 13.15
C PRO A 304 -9.87 1.98 12.77
N ARG A 305 -8.80 1.50 12.13
CA ARG A 305 -8.74 0.13 11.63
C ARG A 305 -7.32 -0.38 11.46
N HIS A 306 -7.18 -1.71 11.38
CA HIS A 306 -5.97 -2.41 11.00
C HIS A 306 -6.24 -3.38 9.85
N SER A 307 -5.20 -3.99 9.28
CA SER A 307 -5.32 -4.96 8.18
C SER A 307 -6.05 -4.42 6.93
N ALA A 308 -6.04 -3.11 6.73
CA ALA A 308 -6.62 -2.45 5.56
C ALA A 308 -5.61 -2.36 4.41
N ALA A 309 -6.11 -2.20 3.20
CA ALA A 309 -5.29 -1.83 2.05
C ALA A 309 -5.17 -0.31 1.97
N LEU A 310 -3.97 0.21 1.77
CA LEU A 310 -3.71 1.63 1.51
C LEU A 310 -2.94 1.78 0.20
N HIS A 311 -3.48 2.55 -0.72
CA HIS A 311 -2.87 2.80 -2.02
C HIS A 311 -2.77 4.29 -2.30
N PHE A 312 -1.68 4.68 -2.96
CA PHE A 312 -1.54 6.01 -3.54
C PHE A 312 -2.03 5.97 -4.99
N ILE A 313 -2.97 6.83 -5.34
CA ILE A 313 -3.52 6.91 -6.68
C ILE A 313 -3.40 8.32 -7.25
N THR A 314 -3.20 8.41 -8.57
CA THR A 314 -3.16 9.69 -9.31
C THR A 314 -4.22 9.66 -10.40
N THR A 315 -5.10 10.65 -10.40
CA THR A 315 -6.10 10.81 -11.45
C THR A 315 -5.55 11.57 -12.66
N GLY A 316 -6.24 11.48 -13.79
CA GLY A 316 -5.79 12.00 -15.09
C GLY A 316 -5.43 13.50 -15.16
N ASN A 317 -5.67 14.26 -14.10
CA ASN A 317 -5.29 15.66 -13.99
C ASN A 317 -4.09 15.90 -13.05
N GLY A 318 -3.38 14.83 -12.63
CA GLY A 318 -2.28 14.91 -11.68
C GLY A 318 -2.73 15.28 -10.27
N ARG A 319 -3.95 14.88 -9.90
CA ARG A 319 -4.46 15.00 -8.53
C ARG A 319 -4.26 13.68 -7.82
N ASP A 320 -3.68 13.75 -6.64
CA ASP A 320 -3.26 12.61 -5.86
C ASP A 320 -4.21 12.36 -4.69
N TYR A 321 -4.40 11.09 -4.37
CA TYR A 321 -5.24 10.63 -3.28
C TYR A 321 -4.61 9.45 -2.57
N LEU A 322 -4.93 9.31 -1.27
CA LEU A 322 -4.80 8.06 -0.55
C LEU A 322 -6.14 7.32 -0.62
N LEU A 323 -6.10 6.06 -1.01
CA LEU A 323 -7.25 5.18 -1.06
C LEU A 323 -7.08 4.12 0.03
N LEU A 324 -8.03 4.11 0.97
CA LEU A 324 -8.08 3.16 2.08
C LEU A 324 -9.27 2.22 1.87
N ALA A 325 -9.03 0.93 1.86
CA ALA A 325 -10.06 -0.07 1.61
C ALA A 325 -10.06 -1.17 2.67
N LEU A 326 -11.26 -1.56 3.10
CA LEU A 326 -11.47 -2.75 3.93
C LEU A 326 -10.77 -2.69 5.30
N GLY A 327 -10.34 -3.83 5.83
CA GLY A 327 -9.76 -3.94 7.17
C GLY A 327 -10.80 -4.21 8.25
N CYS A 328 -10.41 -4.09 9.49
CA CYS A 328 -11.31 -4.33 10.62
C CYS A 328 -10.92 -3.48 11.85
N ASP A 329 -11.85 -3.39 12.78
CA ASP A 329 -11.58 -3.02 14.16
C ASP A 329 -11.86 -4.23 15.10
N ASP A 330 -12.07 -3.99 16.39
CA ASP A 330 -12.39 -5.00 17.38
C ASP A 330 -13.85 -5.50 17.34
N ARG A 331 -14.69 -4.90 16.49
CA ARG A 331 -16.14 -5.15 16.42
C ARG A 331 -16.60 -5.66 15.08
N GLU A 332 -16.05 -5.09 13.98
CA GLU A 332 -16.53 -5.37 12.64
C GLU A 332 -15.43 -5.45 11.61
N VAL A 333 -15.72 -6.13 10.51
CA VAL A 333 -14.88 -6.22 9.32
C VAL A 333 -15.50 -5.33 8.25
N PHE A 334 -14.75 -4.31 7.84
CA PHE A 334 -15.24 -3.26 6.94
C PHE A 334 -15.30 -3.71 5.49
N SER A 335 -16.34 -3.26 4.78
CA SER A 335 -16.49 -3.41 3.33
C SER A 335 -16.34 -2.09 2.56
N ASP A 336 -16.10 -0.99 3.26
CA ASP A 336 -16.03 0.36 2.72
C ASP A 336 -14.71 0.66 1.99
N ILE A 337 -14.76 1.65 1.13
CA ILE A 337 -13.58 2.23 0.45
C ILE A 337 -13.63 3.75 0.63
N TRP A 338 -12.55 4.30 1.17
CA TRP A 338 -12.40 5.71 1.44
C TRP A 338 -11.30 6.33 0.58
N VAL A 339 -11.46 7.58 0.25
CA VAL A 339 -10.51 8.36 -0.54
C VAL A 339 -10.20 9.66 0.18
N TYR A 340 -8.93 9.92 0.44
CA TYR A 340 -8.44 11.17 1.02
C TYR A 340 -7.75 12.00 -0.04
N GLN A 341 -8.22 13.21 -0.29
CA GLN A 341 -7.61 14.08 -1.28
C GLN A 341 -6.37 14.77 -0.73
N LEU A 342 -5.22 14.46 -1.31
CA LEU A 342 -3.96 15.07 -0.95
C LEU A 342 -3.85 16.52 -1.49
N PRO A 343 -3.05 17.38 -0.85
CA PRO A 343 -2.64 18.65 -1.43
C PRO A 343 -1.97 18.42 -2.80
N SER A 344 -2.35 19.21 -3.79
CA SER A 344 -1.79 19.09 -5.14
C SER A 344 -0.31 19.39 -5.15
N ALA A 345 0.50 18.55 -5.82
CA ALA A 345 1.92 18.74 -5.95
C ALA A 345 2.26 20.12 -6.56
N PRO A 346 3.34 20.78 -6.11
CA PRO A 346 3.82 22.02 -6.72
C PRO A 346 4.01 21.84 -8.24
N ASN A 347 3.64 22.83 -9.02
CA ASN A 347 3.75 22.82 -10.50
C ASN A 347 2.89 21.79 -11.24
N SER A 348 1.92 21.15 -10.58
CA SER A 348 0.96 20.25 -11.25
C SER A 348 -0.19 21.05 -11.89
N SER A 349 -0.81 20.46 -12.93
CA SER A 349 -2.05 21.01 -13.51
C SER A 349 -3.19 21.03 -12.51
N ALA A 350 -3.21 20.11 -11.55
CA ALA A 350 -4.14 20.08 -10.44
C ALA A 350 -3.98 21.30 -9.54
N LYS A 351 -2.74 21.70 -9.21
CA LYS A 351 -2.46 22.91 -8.41
C LYS A 351 -2.97 24.18 -9.09
N LEU A 352 -2.77 24.30 -10.40
CA LEU A 352 -3.29 25.43 -11.15
C LEU A 352 -4.83 25.49 -11.11
N LYS A 353 -5.48 24.34 -11.29
CA LYS A 353 -6.95 24.25 -11.17
C LYS A 353 -7.45 24.58 -9.78
N ASP A 354 -6.73 24.18 -8.71
CA ASP A 354 -7.09 24.53 -7.34
C ASP A 354 -6.99 26.04 -7.09
N ILE A 355 -5.93 26.70 -7.57
CA ILE A 355 -5.80 28.17 -7.49
C ILE A 355 -6.97 28.88 -8.17
N ILE A 356 -7.47 28.34 -9.28
CA ILE A 356 -8.63 28.89 -9.98
C ILE A 356 -9.92 28.62 -9.19
N ARG A 357 -10.11 27.39 -8.69
CA ARG A 357 -11.26 27.03 -7.87
C ARG A 357 -11.39 27.88 -6.61
N ASP A 358 -10.28 28.11 -5.91
CA ASP A 358 -10.23 28.94 -4.71
C ASP A 358 -10.72 30.39 -4.93
N LYS A 359 -10.75 30.84 -6.20
CA LYS A 359 -11.27 32.16 -6.61
C LYS A 359 -12.73 32.14 -7.08
N LEU A 360 -13.29 30.95 -7.29
CA LEU A 360 -14.67 30.81 -7.77
C LEU A 360 -15.64 30.64 -6.58
N PRO A 361 -16.72 31.43 -6.51
CA PRO A 361 -17.72 31.27 -5.46
C PRO A 361 -18.42 29.91 -5.62
N ARG A 362 -18.61 29.19 -4.52
CA ARG A 362 -19.32 27.91 -4.43
C ARG A 362 -18.63 26.70 -5.06
N VAL A 363 -17.32 26.76 -5.29
CA VAL A 363 -16.55 25.62 -5.76
C VAL A 363 -15.52 25.26 -4.70
N GLU A 364 -15.69 24.09 -4.06
CA GLU A 364 -14.82 23.60 -3.02
C GLU A 364 -13.70 22.73 -3.59
N SER A 365 -12.52 22.82 -3.00
CA SER A 365 -11.35 22.07 -3.45
C SER A 365 -11.15 20.74 -2.72
N HIS A 366 -11.91 20.45 -1.66
CA HIS A 366 -11.90 19.22 -0.84
C HIS A 366 -10.51 18.70 -0.44
N ARG A 367 -9.51 19.59 -0.37
CA ARG A 367 -8.15 19.24 0.06
C ARG A 367 -8.12 18.92 1.54
N GLY A 368 -7.53 17.78 1.88
CA GLY A 368 -7.48 17.33 3.26
C GLY A 368 -8.79 16.73 3.78
N GLU A 369 -9.65 16.28 2.88
CA GLU A 369 -10.96 15.70 3.22
C GLU A 369 -11.03 14.23 2.80
N TRP A 370 -11.72 13.45 3.63
CA TRP A 370 -12.11 12.09 3.32
C TRP A 370 -13.48 12.09 2.63
N SER A 371 -13.67 11.14 1.75
CA SER A 371 -14.97 10.81 1.15
C SER A 371 -15.04 9.31 0.85
N ARG A 372 -16.22 8.72 0.92
CA ARG A 372 -16.44 7.37 0.44
C ARG A 372 -16.36 7.31 -1.08
N LEU A 373 -15.84 6.20 -1.60
CA LEU A 373 -15.89 5.90 -3.03
C LEU A 373 -17.33 5.55 -3.43
N LEU A 374 -17.82 6.12 -4.54
CA LEU A 374 -19.14 5.81 -5.08
C LEU A 374 -19.02 4.71 -6.15
N ILE A 375 -19.73 3.60 -5.96
CA ILE A 375 -19.89 2.53 -6.95
C ILE A 375 -21.32 2.59 -7.48
N ASN A 376 -21.48 2.82 -8.79
CA ASN A 376 -22.80 3.01 -9.43
C ASN A 376 -23.66 4.09 -8.74
N GLY A 377 -23.03 5.12 -8.16
CA GLY A 377 -23.70 6.18 -7.45
C GLY A 377 -24.08 5.87 -5.99
N ILE A 378 -23.73 4.69 -5.47
CA ILE A 378 -23.97 4.23 -4.10
C ILE A 378 -22.61 4.18 -3.37
N GLU A 379 -22.59 4.58 -2.10
CA GLU A 379 -21.39 4.46 -1.27
C GLU A 379 -21.09 3.00 -0.93
N VAL A 380 -19.85 2.59 -1.19
CA VAL A 380 -19.40 1.23 -0.87
C VAL A 380 -19.43 1.02 0.65
N GLY A 381 -20.01 -0.12 1.07
CA GLY A 381 -20.18 -0.45 2.49
C GLY A 381 -21.36 0.24 3.17
N SER A 382 -22.26 0.88 2.41
CA SER A 382 -23.53 1.38 2.93
C SER A 382 -24.56 0.25 3.10
N ASP A 383 -25.59 0.50 3.92
CA ASP A 383 -26.68 -0.48 4.11
C ASP A 383 -27.48 -0.80 2.83
N GLU A 384 -27.38 0.05 1.82
CA GLU A 384 -28.05 -0.11 0.53
C GLU A 384 -27.38 -1.17 -0.36
N GLU A 385 -26.10 -1.52 -0.08
CA GLU A 385 -25.33 -2.52 -0.83
C GLU A 385 -25.56 -3.98 -0.36
N LYS A 386 -26.43 -4.20 0.64
CA LYS A 386 -26.72 -5.51 1.21
C LYS A 386 -27.37 -6.45 0.19
N GLY A 387 -26.54 -7.20 -0.54
CA GLY A 387 -26.96 -8.20 -1.54
C GLY A 387 -25.93 -8.53 -2.60
N GLY A 388 -24.81 -7.81 -2.62
CA GLY A 388 -23.69 -8.07 -3.54
C GLY A 388 -22.73 -9.15 -3.03
N ALA A 389 -21.91 -9.71 -3.94
CA ALA A 389 -20.81 -10.64 -3.58
C ALA A 389 -19.63 -9.92 -2.90
N TRP A 390 -19.57 -8.58 -2.97
CA TRP A 390 -18.59 -7.77 -2.26
C TRP A 390 -18.86 -7.80 -0.76
N THR A 391 -17.85 -8.16 0.03
CA THR A 391 -17.97 -8.27 1.48
C THR A 391 -16.75 -7.70 2.18
N GLY A 392 -16.92 -7.31 3.43
CA GLY A 392 -15.82 -6.89 4.31
C GLY A 392 -14.78 -7.99 4.43
N ARG A 393 -13.52 -7.60 4.51
CA ARG A 393 -12.40 -8.53 4.69
C ARG A 393 -11.19 -7.91 5.37
N ARG A 394 -10.46 -8.74 6.10
CA ARG A 394 -9.20 -8.43 6.77
C ARG A 394 -8.12 -9.44 6.42
N ARG A 395 -6.84 -9.15 6.67
CA ARG A 395 -5.68 -10.01 6.31
C ARG A 395 -5.70 -10.43 4.84
N LEU A 396 -6.15 -9.54 4.00
CA LEU A 396 -6.25 -9.70 2.54
C LEU A 396 -4.92 -9.38 1.87
N GLY A 397 -4.74 -9.89 0.65
CA GLY A 397 -3.72 -9.40 -0.26
C GLY A 397 -4.27 -8.25 -1.12
N SER A 398 -3.49 -7.19 -1.33
CA SER A 398 -3.84 -6.11 -2.26
C SER A 398 -2.63 -5.61 -3.02
N SER A 399 -2.82 -5.21 -4.28
CA SER A 399 -1.77 -4.68 -5.13
C SER A 399 -2.33 -3.75 -6.20
N MET A 400 -1.62 -2.67 -6.50
CA MET A 400 -1.95 -1.81 -7.62
C MET A 400 -1.79 -2.56 -8.95
N THR A 401 -2.73 -2.37 -9.87
CA THR A 401 -2.68 -2.88 -11.26
C THR A 401 -2.48 -1.76 -12.27
N GLY A 402 -2.48 -0.53 -11.82
CA GLY A 402 -2.31 0.69 -12.61
C GLY A 402 -2.41 1.91 -11.73
N THR A 403 -2.39 3.12 -12.30
CA THR A 403 -2.44 4.38 -11.53
C THR A 403 -3.77 4.65 -10.85
N LYS A 404 -4.83 3.98 -11.30
CA LYS A 404 -6.20 4.16 -10.82
C LYS A 404 -6.93 2.84 -10.52
N GLN A 405 -6.20 1.75 -10.44
CA GLN A 405 -6.81 0.43 -10.22
C GLN A 405 -5.94 -0.38 -9.27
N PHE A 406 -6.60 -1.19 -8.46
CA PHE A 406 -5.95 -2.17 -7.62
C PHE A 406 -6.75 -3.46 -7.58
N MET A 407 -6.07 -4.54 -7.26
CA MET A 407 -6.65 -5.86 -7.09
C MET A 407 -6.58 -6.28 -5.63
N ILE A 408 -7.62 -6.99 -5.20
CA ILE A 408 -7.73 -7.60 -3.89
C ILE A 408 -7.93 -9.10 -4.09
N TRP A 409 -7.35 -9.91 -3.21
CA TRP A 409 -7.56 -11.35 -3.17
C TRP A 409 -7.78 -11.84 -1.75
N GLY A 410 -8.72 -12.76 -1.57
CA GLY A 410 -8.90 -13.52 -0.34
C GLY A 410 -9.11 -12.68 0.92
N GLY A 411 -8.56 -13.12 2.02
CA GLY A 411 -8.70 -12.56 3.35
C GLY A 411 -9.64 -13.36 4.25
N LEU A 412 -9.94 -12.79 5.41
CA LEU A 412 -10.96 -13.30 6.34
C LEU A 412 -12.19 -12.42 6.28
N GLY A 413 -13.33 -13.01 6.04
CA GLY A 413 -14.62 -12.36 6.05
C GLY A 413 -15.17 -12.10 7.44
N PRO A 414 -16.39 -11.52 7.56
CA PRO A 414 -17.00 -11.13 8.84
C PRO A 414 -17.29 -12.28 9.81
N ARG A 415 -17.32 -13.53 9.32
CA ARG A 415 -17.54 -14.75 10.14
C ARG A 415 -16.27 -15.57 10.30
N ASP A 416 -15.11 -14.95 10.08
CA ASP A 416 -13.80 -15.61 10.03
C ASP A 416 -13.64 -16.67 8.93
N GLU A 417 -14.55 -16.69 7.96
CA GLU A 417 -14.41 -17.53 6.78
C GLU A 417 -13.22 -17.06 5.91
N THR A 418 -12.41 -18.02 5.45
CA THR A 418 -11.33 -17.72 4.52
C THR A 418 -11.88 -17.55 3.11
N LEU A 419 -11.73 -16.37 2.55
CA LEU A 419 -12.21 -16.02 1.21
C LEU A 419 -11.20 -16.47 0.15
N GLY A 420 -11.70 -16.87 -1.02
CA GLY A 420 -10.88 -17.36 -2.14
C GLY A 420 -11.18 -16.68 -3.47
N ASP A 421 -11.83 -15.54 -3.41
CA ASP A 421 -12.22 -14.71 -4.55
C ASP A 421 -11.31 -13.50 -4.73
N GLY A 422 -11.31 -12.96 -5.94
CA GLY A 422 -10.57 -11.74 -6.28
C GLY A 422 -11.49 -10.64 -6.80
N TRP A 423 -11.10 -9.39 -6.57
CA TRP A 423 -11.82 -8.21 -7.04
C TRP A 423 -10.85 -7.18 -7.61
N ARG A 424 -11.26 -6.51 -8.67
CA ARG A 424 -10.62 -5.31 -9.18
C ARG A 424 -11.46 -4.10 -8.80
N VAL A 425 -10.81 -3.09 -8.27
CA VAL A 425 -11.40 -1.79 -7.98
C VAL A 425 -10.82 -0.80 -8.97
N ILE A 426 -11.66 -0.17 -9.77
CA ILE A 426 -11.26 0.74 -10.85
C ILE A 426 -11.86 2.11 -10.55
N ILE A 427 -11.00 3.14 -10.52
CA ILE A 427 -11.37 4.54 -10.27
C ILE A 427 -11.51 5.26 -11.61
N GLU A 428 -12.61 5.96 -11.82
CA GLU A 428 -12.92 6.69 -13.05
C GLU A 428 -12.09 7.99 -13.26
#